data_9bf98ca97e0e76debd8e7b840af3b2b6
#
_entry.id   9bf98ca97e0e76debd8e7b840af3b2b6
#
_cell.length_a   1.000
_cell.length_b   1.000
_cell.length_c   1.000
_cell.angle_alpha   90.00
_cell.angle_beta   90.00
_cell.angle_gamma   90.00
#
_symmetry.space_group_name_H-M   'P 1'
#
loop_
_entity.id
_entity.type
_entity.pdbx_description
1 polymer ?
#
loop_
_entity_poly.entity_id
_entity_poly.type
_entity_poly.pdbx_seq_one_letter_code
_entity_poly.pdbx_strand_id
1 'polypeptide(L)'
;MIELKGVVKRYPGSKVNAVDNVSLQIHNGEFFGLLGPNGAGKSTIIGMLSTLLLLTDGEILIENIPFRRENMDLKRKLSVVTQHYSLRNDMTVWQIMELQARLYGLPKKEWVPRSKELLTFCGLDSECKKIVRRLSGGMKRKLMLARALLTDPSYLILDEPTVGLDPTSRRQIWDLLRILNQQGMTVLLTTHYMDEAQMLCKRIAIVNRGRITRVDSPENLIAGLGSYAVDTFDGVHTSSRFFSEKHDALNYVAE
;
A
#
# COMPACT_ATOMS: atom_id res chain seq x y z
N MET A 1 -0.47 3.28 -16.29
CA MET A 1 -1.78 2.88 -15.73
C MET A 1 -1.73 1.41 -15.34
N ILE A 2 -2.28 1.07 -14.18
CA ILE A 2 -2.53 -0.32 -13.74
C ILE A 2 -4.04 -0.58 -13.90
N GLU A 3 -4.42 -1.69 -14.51
CA GLU A 3 -5.80 -2.07 -14.69
C GLU A 3 -6.01 -3.54 -14.28
N LEU A 4 -7.03 -3.78 -13.46
CA LEU A 4 -7.53 -5.09 -13.09
C LEU A 4 -8.87 -5.29 -13.78
N LYS A 5 -9.06 -6.42 -14.49
CA LYS A 5 -10.28 -6.76 -15.22
C LYS A 5 -10.84 -8.09 -14.72
N GLY A 6 -11.93 -8.04 -13.96
CA GLY A 6 -12.62 -9.22 -13.47
C GLY A 6 -11.74 -10.18 -12.67
N VAL A 7 -10.77 -9.64 -11.92
CA VAL A 7 -9.73 -10.44 -11.25
C VAL A 7 -10.34 -11.29 -10.14
N VAL A 8 -10.05 -12.60 -10.19
CA VAL A 8 -10.47 -13.59 -9.19
C VAL A 8 -9.24 -14.30 -8.61
N LYS A 9 -9.25 -14.49 -7.30
CA LYS A 9 -8.32 -15.37 -6.60
C LYS A 9 -9.05 -16.28 -5.64
N ARG A 10 -8.90 -17.59 -5.88
CA ARG A 10 -9.30 -18.65 -4.95
C ARG A 10 -8.08 -19.46 -4.55
N TYR A 11 -7.91 -19.65 -3.24
CA TYR A 11 -6.84 -20.51 -2.75
C TYR A 11 -7.22 -22.00 -2.84
N PRO A 12 -6.24 -22.90 -3.05
CA PRO A 12 -6.50 -24.34 -3.05
C PRO A 12 -7.23 -24.77 -1.78
N GLY A 13 -8.28 -25.59 -1.92
CA GLY A 13 -9.10 -26.08 -0.80
C GLY A 13 -10.13 -25.08 -0.26
N SER A 14 -10.12 -23.82 -0.69
CA SER A 14 -11.13 -22.83 -0.27
C SER A 14 -12.39 -22.91 -1.14
N LYS A 15 -13.56 -22.83 -0.49
CA LYS A 15 -14.86 -22.68 -1.18
C LYS A 15 -15.20 -21.24 -1.52
N VAL A 16 -14.44 -20.28 -0.98
CA VAL A 16 -14.69 -18.83 -1.11
C VAL A 16 -13.55 -18.18 -1.86
N ASN A 17 -13.86 -17.20 -2.71
CA ASN A 17 -12.87 -16.37 -3.37
C ASN A 17 -12.28 -15.37 -2.36
N ALA A 18 -10.95 -15.31 -2.27
CA ALA A 18 -10.24 -14.29 -1.48
C ALA A 18 -10.27 -12.92 -2.20
N VAL A 19 -10.33 -12.93 -3.53
CA VAL A 19 -10.64 -11.79 -4.40
C VAL A 19 -11.68 -12.27 -5.40
N ASP A 20 -12.76 -11.53 -5.57
CA ASP A 20 -13.94 -11.96 -6.28
C ASP A 20 -14.42 -10.90 -7.29
N ASN A 21 -14.09 -11.13 -8.56
CA ASN A 21 -14.46 -10.29 -9.70
C ASN A 21 -14.11 -8.81 -9.53
N VAL A 22 -12.85 -8.53 -9.13
CA VAL A 22 -12.37 -7.17 -8.91
C VAL A 22 -11.97 -6.53 -10.23
N SER A 23 -12.61 -5.39 -10.56
CA SER A 23 -12.21 -4.50 -11.66
C SER A 23 -11.85 -3.13 -11.11
N LEU A 24 -10.69 -2.61 -11.50
CA LEU A 24 -10.12 -1.38 -10.96
C LEU A 24 -9.12 -0.76 -11.95
N GLN A 25 -9.11 0.56 -12.04
CA GLN A 25 -8.12 1.32 -12.78
C GLN A 25 -7.40 2.32 -11.87
N ILE A 26 -6.07 2.32 -11.92
CA ILE A 26 -5.17 3.25 -11.22
C ILE A 26 -4.42 4.04 -12.28
N HIS A 27 -4.59 5.35 -12.30
CA HIS A 27 -3.98 6.21 -13.32
C HIS A 27 -2.50 6.49 -13.02
N ASN A 28 -1.73 6.84 -14.05
CA ASN A 28 -0.33 7.23 -13.85
C ASN A 28 -0.25 8.50 -12.99
N GLY A 29 0.73 8.52 -12.06
CA GLY A 29 0.90 9.63 -11.10
C GLY A 29 -0.21 9.72 -10.05
N GLU A 30 -1.11 8.75 -9.97
CA GLU A 30 -2.15 8.71 -8.97
C GLU A 30 -1.62 8.14 -7.64
N PHE A 31 -2.04 8.73 -6.52
CA PHE A 31 -1.95 8.10 -5.19
C PHE A 31 -3.30 7.44 -4.89
N PHE A 32 -3.35 6.12 -5.00
CA PHE A 32 -4.57 5.32 -4.89
C PHE A 32 -4.56 4.45 -3.64
N GLY A 33 -5.67 4.37 -2.92
CA GLY A 33 -5.82 3.58 -1.70
C GLY A 33 -6.72 2.36 -1.87
N LEU A 34 -6.32 1.21 -1.30
CA LEU A 34 -7.20 0.09 -1.00
C LEU A 34 -7.48 0.08 0.50
N LEU A 35 -8.69 0.48 0.90
CA LEU A 35 -9.13 0.55 2.28
C LEU A 35 -10.04 -0.63 2.62
N GLY A 36 -9.85 -1.25 3.76
CA GLY A 36 -10.74 -2.30 4.23
C GLY A 36 -10.20 -3.05 5.44
N PRO A 37 -11.02 -3.84 6.13
CA PRO A 37 -10.62 -4.59 7.30
C PRO A 37 -9.55 -5.66 6.97
N ASN A 38 -8.96 -6.24 8.02
CA ASN A 38 -8.07 -7.39 7.86
C ASN A 38 -8.86 -8.56 7.27
N GLY A 39 -8.22 -9.29 6.33
CA GLY A 39 -8.88 -10.38 5.61
C GLY A 39 -9.80 -9.95 4.46
N ALA A 40 -9.94 -8.65 4.16
CA ALA A 40 -10.78 -8.17 3.06
C ALA A 40 -10.27 -8.56 1.65
N GLY A 41 -9.02 -9.03 1.51
CA GLY A 41 -8.42 -9.40 0.22
C GLY A 41 -7.34 -8.44 -0.27
N LYS A 42 -7.03 -7.36 0.45
CA LYS A 42 -6.05 -6.31 0.07
C LYS A 42 -4.66 -6.90 -0.26
N SER A 43 -4.04 -7.62 0.67
CA SER A 43 -2.72 -8.24 0.47
C SER A 43 -2.74 -9.34 -0.60
N THR A 44 -3.90 -9.96 -0.86
CA THR A 44 -4.07 -10.90 -1.98
C THR A 44 -3.99 -10.15 -3.31
N ILE A 45 -4.64 -8.98 -3.43
CA ILE A 45 -4.53 -8.10 -4.62
C ILE A 45 -3.07 -7.70 -4.84
N ILE A 46 -2.36 -7.26 -3.79
CA ILE A 46 -0.92 -6.95 -3.87
C ILE A 46 -0.10 -8.17 -4.28
N GLY A 47 -0.39 -9.33 -3.72
CA GLY A 47 0.30 -10.58 -4.08
C GLY A 47 0.16 -10.92 -5.57
N MET A 48 -0.99 -10.64 -6.17
CA MET A 48 -1.21 -10.81 -7.62
C MET A 48 -0.49 -9.73 -8.42
N LEU A 49 -0.53 -8.47 -8.02
CA LEU A 49 0.21 -7.36 -8.63
C LEU A 49 1.74 -7.53 -8.54
N SER A 50 2.23 -8.23 -7.53
CA SER A 50 3.66 -8.56 -7.39
C SER A 50 4.06 -9.85 -8.11
N THR A 51 3.11 -10.52 -8.77
CA THR A 51 3.27 -11.86 -9.39
C THR A 51 3.69 -12.98 -8.42
N LEU A 52 3.59 -12.75 -7.11
CA LEU A 52 3.80 -13.78 -6.09
C LEU A 52 2.62 -14.77 -6.05
N LEU A 53 1.41 -14.28 -6.36
CA LEU A 53 0.20 -15.09 -6.47
C LEU A 53 -0.30 -15.08 -7.92
N LEU A 54 -0.61 -16.26 -8.45
CA LEU A 54 -1.25 -16.39 -9.74
C LEU A 54 -2.75 -16.07 -9.61
N LEU A 55 -3.31 -15.46 -10.64
CA LEU A 55 -4.76 -15.28 -10.80
C LEU A 55 -5.44 -16.65 -10.90
N THR A 56 -6.67 -16.74 -10.44
CA THR A 56 -7.56 -17.86 -10.75
C THR A 56 -8.33 -17.58 -12.03
N ASP A 57 -8.74 -16.31 -12.21
CA ASP A 57 -9.43 -15.82 -13.41
C ASP A 57 -9.24 -14.30 -13.53
N GLY A 58 -9.58 -13.73 -14.69
CA GLY A 58 -9.43 -12.33 -15.00
C GLY A 58 -8.03 -11.95 -15.52
N GLU A 59 -7.77 -10.66 -15.63
CA GLU A 59 -6.56 -10.12 -16.22
C GLU A 59 -6.03 -8.92 -15.46
N ILE A 60 -4.71 -8.77 -15.39
CA ILE A 60 -4.02 -7.55 -14.93
C ILE A 60 -3.22 -6.99 -16.10
N LEU A 61 -3.38 -5.68 -16.35
CA LEU A 61 -2.64 -4.93 -17.34
C LEU A 61 -1.81 -3.84 -16.66
N ILE A 62 -0.59 -3.65 -17.12
CA ILE A 62 0.25 -2.49 -16.78
C ILE A 62 0.64 -1.84 -18.09
N GLU A 63 0.36 -0.53 -18.25
CA GLU A 63 0.57 0.21 -19.50
C GLU A 63 -0.14 -0.44 -20.71
N ASN A 64 -1.33 -0.98 -20.50
CA ASN A 64 -2.13 -1.75 -21.47
C ASN A 64 -1.49 -3.08 -21.95
N ILE A 65 -0.43 -3.54 -21.30
CA ILE A 65 0.25 -4.81 -21.59
C ILE A 65 -0.17 -5.83 -20.52
N PRO A 66 -0.60 -7.05 -20.89
CA PRO A 66 -0.89 -8.11 -19.95
C PRO A 66 0.29 -8.38 -19.01
N PHE A 67 0.08 -8.20 -17.70
CA PHE A 67 1.13 -8.34 -16.70
C PHE A 67 1.25 -9.80 -16.26
N ARG A 68 2.30 -10.45 -16.69
CA ARG A 68 2.60 -11.85 -16.41
C ARG A 68 3.95 -12.01 -15.72
N ARG A 69 4.18 -13.20 -15.16
CA ARG A 69 5.41 -13.50 -14.43
C ARG A 69 6.68 -13.35 -15.28
N GLU A 70 6.58 -13.52 -16.58
CA GLU A 70 7.67 -13.48 -17.55
C GLU A 70 8.03 -12.05 -17.99
N ASN A 71 7.16 -11.06 -17.77
CA ASN A 71 7.39 -9.67 -18.19
C ASN A 71 8.40 -8.95 -17.28
N MET A 72 9.69 -9.24 -17.46
CA MET A 72 10.76 -8.68 -16.61
C MET A 72 10.87 -7.15 -16.73
N ASP A 73 10.59 -6.57 -17.89
CA ASP A 73 10.66 -5.11 -18.09
C ASP A 73 9.55 -4.40 -17.31
N LEU A 74 8.32 -4.94 -17.30
CA LEU A 74 7.22 -4.40 -16.49
C LEU A 74 7.50 -4.58 -14.99
N LYS A 75 8.11 -5.70 -14.59
CA LYS A 75 8.49 -5.93 -13.19
C LYS A 75 9.52 -4.94 -12.67
N ARG A 76 10.45 -4.50 -13.51
CA ARG A 76 11.43 -3.46 -13.15
C ARG A 76 10.78 -2.11 -12.87
N LYS A 77 9.66 -1.82 -13.55
CA LYS A 77 8.87 -0.59 -13.32
C LYS A 77 8.04 -0.62 -12.04
N LEU A 78 7.93 -1.77 -11.38
CA LEU A 78 7.07 -1.96 -10.22
C LEU A 78 7.91 -2.40 -9.02
N SER A 79 7.77 -1.68 -7.92
CA SER A 79 8.38 -2.06 -6.64
C SER A 79 7.31 -2.24 -5.57
N VAL A 80 7.56 -3.23 -4.70
CA VAL A 80 6.63 -3.58 -3.62
C VAL A 80 7.33 -3.48 -2.26
N VAL A 81 6.71 -2.75 -1.35
CA VAL A 81 7.07 -2.71 0.07
C VAL A 81 6.01 -3.48 0.84
N THR A 82 6.39 -4.65 1.34
CA THR A 82 5.49 -5.55 2.08
C THR A 82 5.27 -5.09 3.51
N GLN A 83 4.19 -5.54 4.15
CA GLN A 83 3.88 -5.26 5.55
C GLN A 83 5.01 -5.73 6.49
N HIS A 84 5.51 -6.94 6.30
CA HIS A 84 6.61 -7.48 7.10
C HIS A 84 7.97 -6.98 6.60
N TYR A 85 8.91 -6.81 7.53
CA TYR A 85 10.27 -6.40 7.20
C TYR A 85 11.00 -7.51 6.44
N SER A 86 11.14 -7.34 5.11
CA SER A 86 11.90 -8.25 4.25
C SER A 86 13.37 -7.85 4.16
N LEU A 87 13.99 -7.55 5.31
CA LEU A 87 15.38 -7.11 5.44
C LEU A 87 16.21 -8.19 6.15
N ARG A 88 17.43 -8.39 5.70
CA ARG A 88 18.39 -9.24 6.40
C ARG A 88 18.93 -8.51 7.63
N ASN A 89 18.69 -9.08 8.82
CA ASN A 89 19.02 -8.46 10.10
C ASN A 89 20.53 -8.43 10.40
N ASP A 90 21.31 -9.28 9.73
CA ASP A 90 22.77 -9.43 9.83
C ASP A 90 23.56 -8.49 8.94
N MET A 91 22.91 -7.80 8.01
CA MET A 91 23.53 -6.85 7.09
C MET A 91 23.46 -5.42 7.58
N THR A 92 24.39 -4.57 7.11
CA THR A 92 24.32 -3.12 7.31
C THR A 92 23.31 -2.50 6.32
N VAL A 93 22.92 -1.25 6.61
CA VAL A 93 22.08 -0.44 5.72
C VAL A 93 22.67 -0.41 4.30
N TRP A 94 23.96 -0.12 4.19
CA TRP A 94 24.65 -0.09 2.90
C TRP A 94 24.65 -1.44 2.19
N GLN A 95 24.90 -2.53 2.91
CA GLN A 95 24.89 -3.88 2.33
C GLN A 95 23.50 -4.30 1.82
N ILE A 96 22.41 -3.79 2.43
CA ILE A 96 21.05 -4.01 1.92
C ILE A 96 20.88 -3.34 0.54
N MET A 97 21.37 -2.09 0.40
CA MET A 97 21.32 -1.38 -0.90
C MET A 97 22.17 -2.09 -1.96
N GLU A 98 23.39 -2.50 -1.59
CA GLU A 98 24.26 -3.26 -2.47
C GLU A 98 23.65 -4.60 -2.91
N LEU A 99 23.04 -5.35 -1.98
CA LEU A 99 22.35 -6.60 -2.28
C LEU A 99 21.24 -6.40 -3.32
N GLN A 100 20.42 -5.36 -3.11
CA GLN A 100 19.35 -5.02 -4.05
C GLN A 100 19.91 -4.69 -5.45
N ALA A 101 20.95 -3.85 -5.49
CA ALA A 101 21.61 -3.50 -6.75
C ALA A 101 22.14 -4.72 -7.51
N ARG A 102 22.79 -5.64 -6.80
CA ARG A 102 23.32 -6.89 -7.38
C ARG A 102 22.21 -7.80 -7.91
N LEU A 103 21.08 -7.93 -7.17
CA LEU A 103 19.92 -8.72 -7.59
C LEU A 103 19.29 -8.21 -8.89
N TYR A 104 19.35 -6.89 -9.12
CA TYR A 104 18.82 -6.26 -10.34
C TYR A 104 19.87 -6.02 -11.42
N GLY A 105 21.12 -6.45 -11.18
CA GLY A 105 22.22 -6.30 -12.13
C GLY A 105 22.65 -4.85 -12.38
N LEU A 106 22.43 -3.95 -11.38
CA LEU A 106 22.79 -2.54 -11.52
C LEU A 106 24.30 -2.36 -11.45
N PRO A 107 24.94 -1.65 -12.41
CA PRO A 107 26.37 -1.40 -12.38
C PRO A 107 26.74 -0.46 -11.22
N LYS A 108 27.94 -0.65 -10.65
CA LYS A 108 28.42 0.10 -9.47
C LYS A 108 28.38 1.62 -9.68
N LYS A 109 28.69 2.07 -10.90
CA LYS A 109 28.67 3.50 -11.27
C LYS A 109 27.27 4.14 -11.16
N GLU A 110 26.21 3.36 -11.24
CA GLU A 110 24.81 3.81 -11.18
C GLU A 110 24.23 3.67 -9.76
N TRP A 111 24.34 2.46 -9.17
CA TRP A 111 23.68 2.21 -7.89
C TRP A 111 24.34 2.91 -6.71
N VAL A 112 25.67 3.17 -6.73
CA VAL A 112 26.35 3.82 -5.59
C VAL A 112 25.90 5.26 -5.39
N PRO A 113 25.91 6.16 -6.41
CA PRO A 113 25.39 7.52 -6.22
C PRO A 113 23.89 7.50 -5.91
N ARG A 114 23.08 6.67 -6.58
CA ARG A 114 21.66 6.55 -6.32
C ARG A 114 21.35 6.07 -4.91
N SER A 115 22.12 5.10 -4.38
CA SER A 115 21.95 4.66 -2.99
C SER A 115 22.23 5.77 -1.98
N LYS A 116 23.27 6.59 -2.20
CA LYS A 116 23.57 7.73 -1.31
C LYS A 116 22.41 8.74 -1.32
N GLU A 117 21.94 9.11 -2.50
CA GLU A 117 20.80 10.01 -2.68
C GLU A 117 19.54 9.48 -1.94
N LEU A 118 19.18 8.22 -2.14
CA LEU A 118 18.00 7.61 -1.52
C LEU A 118 18.15 7.47 0.01
N LEU A 119 19.32 7.14 0.49
CA LEU A 119 19.55 7.07 1.94
C LEU A 119 19.49 8.47 2.58
N THR A 120 20.00 9.50 1.93
CA THR A 120 19.84 10.90 2.36
C THR A 120 18.37 11.32 2.31
N PHE A 121 17.66 11.04 1.21
CA PHE A 121 16.22 11.29 1.06
C PHE A 121 15.41 10.65 2.19
N CYS A 122 15.76 9.43 2.59
CA CYS A 122 15.08 8.71 3.68
C CYS A 122 15.61 9.08 5.09
N GLY A 123 16.62 9.96 5.20
CA GLY A 123 17.25 10.33 6.48
C GLY A 123 18.00 9.17 7.14
N LEU A 124 18.70 8.36 6.33
CA LEU A 124 19.48 7.20 6.77
C LEU A 124 20.99 7.30 6.41
N ASP A 125 21.44 8.44 5.94
CA ASP A 125 22.83 8.68 5.52
C ASP A 125 23.83 8.42 6.63
N SER A 126 23.56 8.87 7.88
CA SER A 126 24.38 8.62 9.06
C SER A 126 24.38 7.15 9.52
N GLU A 127 23.41 6.35 9.07
CA GLU A 127 23.17 4.99 9.51
C GLU A 127 23.75 3.91 8.56
N CYS A 128 24.46 4.32 7.50
CA CYS A 128 24.94 3.42 6.44
C CYS A 128 25.73 2.19 6.95
N LYS A 129 26.51 2.35 8.01
CA LYS A 129 27.33 1.29 8.63
C LYS A 129 26.60 0.50 9.71
N LYS A 130 25.41 0.93 10.12
CA LYS A 130 24.63 0.29 11.18
C LYS A 130 23.96 -0.98 10.68
N ILE A 131 24.00 -2.02 11.51
CA ILE A 131 23.37 -3.31 11.20
C ILE A 131 21.86 -3.16 11.36
N VAL A 132 21.08 -3.74 10.43
CA VAL A 132 19.61 -3.64 10.34
C VAL A 132 18.91 -4.01 11.65
N ARG A 133 19.39 -5.03 12.39
CA ARG A 133 18.79 -5.42 13.67
C ARG A 133 18.80 -4.30 14.73
N ARG A 134 19.69 -3.32 14.61
CA ARG A 134 19.81 -2.16 15.53
C ARG A 134 19.00 -0.94 15.10
N LEU A 135 18.28 -1.02 13.97
CA LEU A 135 17.42 0.05 13.49
C LEU A 135 16.08 0.02 14.22
N SER A 136 15.48 1.18 14.45
CA SER A 136 14.08 1.31 14.88
C SER A 136 13.12 0.79 13.81
N GLY A 137 11.85 0.56 14.16
CA GLY A 137 10.81 0.16 13.21
C GLY A 137 10.66 1.16 12.05
N GLY A 138 10.61 2.46 12.38
CA GLY A 138 10.55 3.54 11.38
C GLY A 138 11.78 3.57 10.46
N MET A 139 12.99 3.39 11.00
CA MET A 139 14.22 3.33 10.19
C MET A 139 14.24 2.11 9.27
N LYS A 140 13.76 0.95 9.74
CA LYS A 140 13.62 -0.25 8.89
C LYS A 140 12.64 -0.01 7.75
N ARG A 141 11.52 0.67 8.02
CA ARG A 141 10.53 1.01 6.99
C ARG A 141 11.10 1.96 5.96
N LYS A 142 11.82 3.01 6.39
CA LYS A 142 12.54 3.93 5.52
C LYS A 142 13.59 3.21 4.65
N LEU A 143 14.32 2.25 5.21
CA LEU A 143 15.27 1.43 4.45
C LEU A 143 14.58 0.54 3.40
N MET A 144 13.43 -0.05 3.72
CA MET A 144 12.63 -0.79 2.73
C MET A 144 12.19 0.11 1.58
N LEU A 145 11.78 1.34 1.88
CA LEU A 145 11.42 2.33 0.88
C LEU A 145 12.63 2.71 0.01
N ALA A 146 13.76 3.09 0.62
CA ALA A 146 15.00 3.41 -0.11
C ALA A 146 15.43 2.26 -1.04
N ARG A 147 15.38 1.02 -0.54
CA ARG A 147 15.68 -0.19 -1.32
C ARG A 147 14.71 -0.36 -2.50
N ALA A 148 13.42 -0.14 -2.29
CA ALA A 148 12.40 -0.27 -3.34
C ALA A 148 12.58 0.76 -4.45
N LEU A 149 13.07 1.95 -4.12
CA LEU A 149 13.30 3.06 -5.06
C LEU A 149 14.61 2.95 -5.84
N LEU A 150 15.49 2.00 -5.49
CA LEU A 150 16.82 1.88 -6.12
C LEU A 150 16.75 1.56 -7.60
N THR A 151 15.72 0.87 -8.05
CA THR A 151 15.49 0.49 -9.45
C THR A 151 14.73 1.54 -10.25
N ASP A 152 14.48 2.71 -9.67
CA ASP A 152 13.72 3.81 -10.27
C ASP A 152 12.34 3.38 -10.82
N PRO A 153 11.47 2.81 -9.96
CA PRO A 153 10.20 2.26 -10.41
C PRO A 153 9.20 3.38 -10.75
N SER A 154 8.35 3.13 -11.76
CA SER A 154 7.21 4.02 -12.08
C SER A 154 6.00 3.78 -11.16
N TYR A 155 5.93 2.58 -10.56
CA TYR A 155 4.83 2.13 -9.70
C TYR A 155 5.37 1.63 -8.37
N LEU A 156 4.90 2.23 -7.27
CA LEU A 156 5.24 1.82 -5.91
C LEU A 156 3.99 1.25 -5.22
N ILE A 157 4.06 0.00 -4.83
CA ILE A 157 2.99 -0.69 -4.13
C ILE A 157 3.39 -0.86 -2.66
N LEU A 158 2.52 -0.45 -1.75
CA LEU A 158 2.77 -0.42 -0.31
C LEU A 158 1.69 -1.21 0.41
N ASP A 159 2.09 -2.32 1.06
CA ASP A 159 1.17 -3.12 1.87
C ASP A 159 1.30 -2.71 3.34
N GLU A 160 0.30 -1.94 3.83
CA GLU A 160 0.21 -1.44 5.20
C GLU A 160 1.53 -0.83 5.72
N PRO A 161 2.07 0.22 5.04
CA PRO A 161 3.45 0.67 5.27
C PRO A 161 3.69 1.30 6.64
N THR A 162 2.67 1.73 7.34
CA THR A 162 2.80 2.46 8.62
C THR A 162 2.30 1.68 9.83
N VAL A 163 1.85 0.44 9.63
CA VAL A 163 1.40 -0.42 10.73
C VAL A 163 2.53 -0.67 11.73
N GLY A 164 2.22 -0.49 13.03
CA GLY A 164 3.17 -0.67 14.12
C GLY A 164 4.22 0.44 14.27
N LEU A 165 4.09 1.54 13.55
CA LEU A 165 4.93 2.72 13.71
C LEU A 165 4.31 3.71 14.71
N ASP A 166 5.19 4.41 15.43
CA ASP A 166 4.80 5.56 16.25
C ASP A 166 4.29 6.73 15.35
N PRO A 167 3.51 7.69 15.91
CA PRO A 167 2.92 8.78 15.13
C PRO A 167 3.93 9.63 14.37
N THR A 168 5.12 9.85 14.94
CA THR A 168 6.17 10.66 14.31
C THR A 168 6.77 9.92 13.10
N SER A 169 7.14 8.66 13.27
CA SER A 169 7.63 7.81 12.17
C SER A 169 6.60 7.66 11.06
N ARG A 170 5.32 7.53 11.40
CA ARG A 170 4.21 7.45 10.43
C ARG A 170 4.16 8.72 9.57
N ARG A 171 4.15 9.90 10.18
CA ARG A 171 4.15 11.19 9.44
C ARG A 171 5.35 11.33 8.52
N GLN A 172 6.54 10.95 8.97
CA GLN A 172 7.74 10.99 8.14
C GLN A 172 7.63 10.07 6.91
N ILE A 173 7.04 8.89 7.03
CA ILE A 173 6.77 8.02 5.87
C ILE A 173 5.75 8.68 4.94
N TRP A 174 4.67 9.27 5.46
CA TRP A 174 3.68 9.98 4.65
C TRP A 174 4.29 11.12 3.84
N ASP A 175 5.17 11.91 4.45
CA ASP A 175 5.86 13.03 3.78
C ASP A 175 6.74 12.52 2.63
N LEU A 176 7.53 11.44 2.86
CA LEU A 176 8.33 10.81 1.81
C LEU A 176 7.46 10.32 0.64
N LEU A 177 6.34 9.66 0.94
CA LEU A 177 5.42 9.15 -0.09
C LEU A 177 4.74 10.27 -0.89
N ARG A 178 4.39 11.38 -0.23
CA ARG A 178 3.83 12.56 -0.92
C ARG A 178 4.85 13.17 -1.89
N ILE A 179 6.10 13.34 -1.46
CA ILE A 179 7.16 13.87 -2.32
C ILE A 179 7.34 12.99 -3.56
N LEU A 180 7.39 11.66 -3.38
CA LEU A 180 7.51 10.72 -4.50
C LEU A 180 6.32 10.82 -5.47
N ASN A 181 5.09 10.92 -4.95
CA ASN A 181 3.91 11.07 -5.80
C ASN A 181 3.89 12.43 -6.53
N GLN A 182 4.29 13.52 -5.87
CA GLN A 182 4.44 14.84 -6.51
C GLN A 182 5.47 14.84 -7.65
N GLN A 183 6.48 13.97 -7.57
CA GLN A 183 7.47 13.74 -8.64
C GLN A 183 6.93 12.86 -9.78
N GLY A 184 5.66 12.47 -9.74
CA GLY A 184 4.99 11.70 -10.81
C GLY A 184 4.90 10.20 -10.57
N MET A 185 5.41 9.68 -9.44
CA MET A 185 5.31 8.25 -9.11
C MET A 185 3.85 7.85 -8.86
N THR A 186 3.43 6.74 -9.46
CA THR A 186 2.14 6.13 -9.15
C THR A 186 2.26 5.30 -7.89
N VAL A 187 1.42 5.57 -6.89
CA VAL A 187 1.46 4.87 -5.60
C VAL A 187 0.15 4.13 -5.35
N LEU A 188 0.23 2.84 -5.07
CA LEU A 188 -0.86 2.03 -4.56
C LEU A 188 -0.61 1.69 -3.10
N LEU A 189 -1.49 2.13 -2.23
CA LEU A 189 -1.41 1.92 -0.79
C LEU A 189 -2.52 0.97 -0.33
N THR A 190 -2.21 -0.05 0.47
CA THR A 190 -3.23 -0.73 1.29
C THR A 190 -3.17 -0.24 2.71
N THR A 191 -4.32 -0.03 3.30
CA THR A 191 -4.43 0.36 4.71
C THR A 191 -5.78 -0.05 5.29
N HIS A 192 -5.87 -0.12 6.60
CA HIS A 192 -7.13 -0.18 7.34
C HIS A 192 -7.35 1.10 8.16
N TYR A 193 -6.44 2.09 8.04
CA TYR A 193 -6.55 3.40 8.68
C TYR A 193 -7.16 4.41 7.71
N MET A 194 -8.33 4.97 8.08
CA MET A 194 -9.01 5.97 7.26
C MET A 194 -8.22 7.29 7.18
N ASP A 195 -7.58 7.70 8.28
CA ASP A 195 -6.74 8.89 8.36
C ASP A 195 -5.58 8.84 7.36
N GLU A 196 -4.91 7.69 7.24
CA GLU A 196 -3.84 7.49 6.27
C GLU A 196 -4.35 7.61 4.83
N ALA A 197 -5.46 6.93 4.52
CA ALA A 197 -6.07 6.98 3.20
C ALA A 197 -6.53 8.41 2.84
N GLN A 198 -7.15 9.13 3.79
CA GLN A 198 -7.61 10.52 3.61
C GLN A 198 -6.43 11.49 3.39
N MET A 199 -5.33 11.29 4.10
CA MET A 199 -4.17 12.17 4.03
C MET A 199 -3.35 11.99 2.75
N LEU A 200 -3.36 10.81 2.14
CA LEU A 200 -2.45 10.46 1.04
C LEU A 200 -3.16 10.25 -0.30
N CYS A 201 -4.34 9.64 -0.29
CA CYS A 201 -4.95 9.14 -1.51
C CYS A 201 -5.89 10.17 -2.16
N LYS A 202 -5.84 10.27 -3.50
CA LYS A 202 -6.83 11.03 -4.28
C LYS A 202 -8.13 10.25 -4.47
N ARG A 203 -8.02 8.92 -4.61
CA ARG A 203 -9.14 8.00 -4.71
C ARG A 203 -8.88 6.77 -3.87
N ILE A 204 -9.93 6.21 -3.33
CA ILE A 204 -9.90 5.04 -2.46
C ILE A 204 -10.91 4.04 -2.97
N ALA A 205 -10.50 2.76 -3.08
CA ALA A 205 -11.40 1.64 -3.24
C ALA A 205 -11.66 0.99 -1.88
N ILE A 206 -12.91 0.90 -1.48
CA ILE A 206 -13.30 0.14 -0.28
C ILE A 206 -13.39 -1.33 -0.66
N VAL A 207 -12.56 -2.15 0.00
CA VAL A 207 -12.50 -3.60 -0.21
C VAL A 207 -13.17 -4.30 0.96
N ASN A 208 -14.15 -5.16 0.67
CA ASN A 208 -14.84 -5.96 1.65
C ASN A 208 -15.11 -7.36 1.09
N ARG A 209 -14.74 -8.41 1.84
CA ARG A 209 -14.94 -9.82 1.48
C ARG A 209 -14.52 -10.14 0.03
N GLY A 210 -13.36 -9.65 -0.37
CA GLY A 210 -12.78 -9.89 -1.68
C GLY A 210 -13.35 -9.04 -2.82
N ARG A 211 -14.29 -8.13 -2.56
CA ARG A 211 -14.94 -7.29 -3.58
C ARG A 211 -14.66 -5.81 -3.33
N ILE A 212 -14.64 -5.01 -4.39
CA ILE A 212 -14.68 -3.57 -4.29
C ILE A 212 -16.16 -3.15 -4.18
N THR A 213 -16.50 -2.47 -3.07
CA THR A 213 -17.87 -2.01 -2.83
C THR A 213 -18.09 -0.59 -3.33
N ARG A 214 -17.06 0.26 -3.28
CA ARG A 214 -17.11 1.65 -3.75
C ARG A 214 -15.71 2.14 -4.10
N VAL A 215 -15.62 3.03 -5.09
CA VAL A 215 -14.40 3.78 -5.43
C VAL A 215 -14.78 5.24 -5.52
N ASP A 216 -14.17 6.08 -4.70
CA ASP A 216 -14.44 7.52 -4.69
C ASP A 216 -13.27 8.30 -4.05
N SER A 217 -13.35 9.63 -4.02
CA SER A 217 -12.46 10.44 -3.20
C SER A 217 -12.73 10.23 -1.70
N PRO A 218 -11.73 10.45 -0.83
CA PRO A 218 -11.93 10.35 0.62
C PRO A 218 -13.10 11.22 1.11
N GLU A 219 -13.21 12.44 0.60
CA GLU A 219 -14.25 13.41 0.96
C GLU A 219 -15.65 12.88 0.63
N ASN A 220 -15.83 12.33 -0.58
CA ASN A 220 -17.11 11.77 -1.02
C ASN A 220 -17.48 10.50 -0.24
N LEU A 221 -16.48 9.67 0.12
CA LEU A 221 -16.70 8.49 0.95
C LEU A 221 -17.18 8.86 2.34
N ILE A 222 -16.57 9.88 2.96
CA ILE A 222 -16.95 10.39 4.28
C ILE A 222 -18.33 11.05 4.23
N ALA A 223 -18.58 11.91 3.23
CA ALA A 223 -19.89 12.56 3.03
C ALA A 223 -21.03 11.55 2.86
N GLY A 224 -20.75 10.41 2.22
CA GLY A 224 -21.71 9.33 2.03
C GLY A 224 -22.01 8.49 3.28
N LEU A 225 -21.26 8.65 4.39
CA LEU A 225 -21.50 7.96 5.66
C LEU A 225 -22.52 8.69 6.55
N GLY A 226 -22.82 9.94 6.25
CA GLY A 226 -23.68 10.81 7.08
C GLY A 226 -22.87 11.70 8.03
N SER A 227 -23.51 12.82 8.43
CA SER A 227 -22.85 13.86 9.25
C SER A 227 -22.94 13.58 10.75
N TYR A 228 -23.76 12.62 11.17
CA TYR A 228 -24.02 12.31 12.57
C TYR A 228 -23.83 10.82 12.81
N ALA A 229 -23.10 10.48 13.88
CA ALA A 229 -22.93 9.10 14.33
C ALA A 229 -23.57 8.93 15.71
N VAL A 230 -24.27 7.82 15.92
CA VAL A 230 -24.75 7.38 17.23
C VAL A 230 -24.05 6.09 17.57
N ASP A 231 -23.28 6.10 18.66
CA ASP A 231 -22.61 4.93 19.19
C ASP A 231 -23.48 4.33 20.29
N THR A 232 -23.81 3.06 20.15
CA THR A 232 -24.55 2.28 21.14
C THR A 232 -23.66 1.22 21.74
N PHE A 233 -23.70 1.05 23.06
CA PHE A 233 -22.95 0.04 23.80
C PHE A 233 -23.92 -0.91 24.50
N ASP A 234 -23.86 -2.19 24.14
CA ASP A 234 -24.74 -3.23 24.70
C ASP A 234 -24.19 -3.91 25.97
N GLY A 235 -23.10 -3.40 26.53
CA GLY A 235 -22.38 -3.98 27.66
C GLY A 235 -21.18 -4.85 27.26
N VAL A 236 -21.04 -5.20 25.97
CA VAL A 236 -19.97 -6.04 25.44
C VAL A 236 -19.35 -5.41 24.20
N HIS A 237 -20.18 -4.89 23.29
CA HIS A 237 -19.75 -4.34 22.00
C HIS A 237 -20.29 -2.92 21.80
N THR A 238 -19.48 -2.09 21.17
CA THR A 238 -19.93 -0.79 20.64
C THR A 238 -20.31 -0.95 19.18
N SER A 239 -21.51 -0.47 18.81
CA SER A 239 -21.95 -0.37 17.41
C SER A 239 -22.24 1.08 17.05
N SER A 240 -21.87 1.49 15.83
CA SER A 240 -22.09 2.86 15.34
C SER A 240 -23.12 2.85 14.22
N ARG A 241 -24.08 3.76 14.29
CA ARG A 241 -25.00 4.07 13.19
C ARG A 241 -24.78 5.49 12.71
N PHE A 242 -24.81 5.67 11.39
CA PHE A 242 -24.59 6.97 10.75
C PHE A 242 -25.90 7.50 10.15
N PHE A 243 -26.10 8.82 10.28
CA PHE A 243 -27.30 9.52 9.84
C PHE A 243 -26.89 10.78 9.08
N SER A 244 -27.63 11.11 8.01
CA SER A 244 -27.42 12.33 7.24
C SER A 244 -27.98 13.56 7.95
N GLU A 245 -29.08 13.39 8.70
CA GLU A 245 -29.77 14.45 9.41
C GLU A 245 -29.65 14.29 10.92
N LYS A 246 -29.47 15.44 11.63
CA LYS A 246 -29.39 15.47 13.10
C LYS A 246 -30.65 14.94 13.77
N HIS A 247 -31.80 15.26 13.20
CA HIS A 247 -33.09 14.83 13.72
C HIS A 247 -33.25 13.31 13.78
N ASP A 248 -32.81 12.62 12.70
CA ASP A 248 -32.89 11.16 12.63
C ASP A 248 -31.95 10.49 13.64
N ALA A 249 -30.75 11.08 13.84
CA ALA A 249 -29.82 10.61 14.87
C ALA A 249 -30.37 10.76 16.27
N LEU A 250 -31.04 11.89 16.56
CA LEU A 250 -31.66 12.15 17.87
C LEU A 250 -32.88 11.23 18.12
N ASN A 251 -33.70 10.98 17.09
CA ASN A 251 -34.83 10.06 17.19
C ASN A 251 -34.38 8.64 17.51
N TYR A 252 -33.28 8.18 16.85
CA TYR A 252 -32.70 6.86 17.13
C TYR A 252 -32.16 6.69 18.56
N VAL A 253 -31.68 7.77 19.18
CA VAL A 253 -31.25 7.77 20.61
C VAL A 253 -32.43 7.71 21.56
N ALA A 254 -33.60 8.21 21.14
CA ALA A 254 -34.81 8.28 21.97
C ALA A 254 -35.63 6.97 21.94
N GLU A 255 -35.39 6.06 20.97
CA GLU A 255 -35.95 4.71 20.90
C GLU A 255 -35.13 3.73 21.77
#